data_e7a0377b792b79a5acf28992359e4590
#
_entry.id   e7a0377b792b79a5acf28992359e4590
#
_cell.length_a   1.000
_cell.length_b   1.000
_cell.length_c   1.000
_cell.angle_alpha   90.00
_cell.angle_beta   90.00
_cell.angle_gamma   90.00
#
_symmetry.space_group_name_H-M   'P 1'
#
loop_
_entity.id
_entity.type
_entity.pdbx_description
1 polymer ?
#
loop_
_entity_poly.entity_id
_entity_poly.type
_entity_poly.pdbx_seq_one_letter_code
_entity_poly.pdbx_strand_id
1 'polypeptide(L)'
;TPVEYGYFWQYGYKQALSYAKENETAFKNIIMTYEYDQPYIYYLFYNKIDPAWYQKNWDYNKNGTVDRFKRVVGKYTFRNIEYSKDINIPNTLLIGTPKEIPVSAKVVKIIKFLDGKVAFKIVKT
;
A
#
# COMPACT_ATOMS: atom_id res chain seq x y z
N THR A 1 1.30 14.37 19.50
CA THR A 1 0.98 13.21 20.35
C THR A 1 0.89 11.94 19.52
N PRO A 2 1.05 10.76 20.13
CA PRO A 2 0.92 9.50 19.39
C PRO A 2 -0.42 9.35 18.69
N VAL A 3 -1.50 9.84 19.30
CA VAL A 3 -2.85 9.75 18.72
C VAL A 3 -2.95 10.61 17.46
N GLU A 4 -2.45 11.83 17.52
CA GLU A 4 -2.46 12.73 16.35
C GLU A 4 -1.58 12.20 15.23
N TYR A 5 -0.45 11.63 15.59
CA TYR A 5 0.49 11.07 14.63
C TYR A 5 -0.12 9.87 13.90
N GLY A 6 -0.80 8.99 14.63
CA GLY A 6 -1.48 7.86 14.01
C GLY A 6 -2.59 8.29 13.07
N TYR A 7 -3.40 9.27 13.49
CA TYR A 7 -4.47 9.80 12.65
C TYR A 7 -3.91 10.45 11.38
N PHE A 8 -2.81 11.17 11.53
CA PHE A 8 -2.12 11.84 10.43
C PHE A 8 -1.72 10.84 9.33
N TRP A 9 -1.09 9.74 9.72
CA TRP A 9 -0.68 8.71 8.78
C TRP A 9 -1.87 7.95 8.20
N GLN A 10 -2.87 7.71 9.03
CA GLN A 10 -4.07 7.01 8.64
C GLN A 10 -4.76 7.69 7.46
N TYR A 11 -4.77 9.01 7.44
CA TYR A 11 -5.39 9.78 6.37
C TYR A 11 -4.77 9.43 5.01
N GLY A 12 -3.45 9.42 4.92
CA GLY A 12 -2.76 9.09 3.68
C GLY A 12 -2.98 7.65 3.24
N TYR A 13 -2.92 6.72 4.19
CA TYR A 13 -3.15 5.31 3.88
C TYR A 13 -4.56 5.04 3.39
N LYS A 14 -5.55 5.68 3.99
CA LYS A 14 -6.93 5.53 3.56
C LYS A 14 -7.11 5.96 2.10
N GLN A 15 -6.53 7.09 1.74
CA GLN A 15 -6.64 7.59 0.37
C GLN A 15 -5.92 6.67 -0.61
N ALA A 16 -4.72 6.19 -0.25
CA ALA A 16 -3.95 5.30 -1.09
C ALA A 16 -4.69 3.97 -1.31
N LEU A 17 -5.22 3.39 -0.25
CA LEU A 17 -5.97 2.14 -0.35
C LEU A 17 -7.27 2.31 -1.12
N SER A 18 -7.94 3.44 -0.96
CA SER A 18 -9.16 3.73 -1.73
C SER A 18 -8.86 3.80 -3.23
N TYR A 19 -7.78 4.48 -3.59
CA TYR A 19 -7.35 4.56 -4.98
C TYR A 19 -7.03 3.17 -5.54
N ALA A 20 -6.28 2.38 -4.76
CA ALA A 20 -5.93 1.04 -5.18
C ALA A 20 -7.18 0.18 -5.39
N LYS A 21 -8.11 0.26 -4.46
CA LYS A 21 -9.34 -0.52 -4.53
C LYS A 21 -10.19 -0.15 -5.75
N GLU A 22 -10.30 1.14 -6.03
CA GLU A 22 -11.06 1.63 -7.18
C GLU A 22 -10.47 1.17 -8.51
N ASN A 23 -9.15 0.94 -8.54
CA ASN A 23 -8.43 0.61 -9.75
C ASN A 23 -7.93 -0.84 -9.79
N GLU A 24 -8.24 -1.66 -8.79
CA GLU A 24 -7.62 -2.98 -8.64
C GLU A 24 -7.91 -3.92 -9.80
N THR A 25 -9.07 -3.78 -10.44
CA THR A 25 -9.42 -4.66 -11.55
C THR A 25 -8.53 -4.43 -12.77
N ALA A 26 -7.93 -3.25 -12.88
CA ALA A 26 -7.05 -2.90 -14.00
C ALA A 26 -5.63 -3.45 -13.84
N PHE A 27 -5.29 -3.96 -12.67
CA PHE A 27 -3.93 -4.40 -12.35
C PHE A 27 -3.88 -5.83 -11.89
N LYS A 28 -2.79 -6.49 -12.24
CA LYS A 28 -2.52 -7.86 -11.81
C LYS A 28 -1.97 -7.89 -10.40
N ASN A 29 -1.15 -6.91 -10.06
CA ASN A 29 -0.51 -6.79 -8.75
C ASN A 29 -0.60 -5.36 -8.26
N ILE A 30 -0.69 -5.20 -6.95
CA ILE A 30 -0.61 -3.90 -6.30
C ILE A 30 0.45 -4.01 -5.22
N ILE A 31 1.52 -3.22 -5.34
CA ILE A 31 2.62 -3.22 -4.38
C ILE A 31 2.55 -1.91 -3.62
N MET A 32 2.37 -2.00 -2.30
CA MET A 32 2.25 -0.84 -1.45
C MET A 32 3.32 -0.86 -0.37
N THR A 33 4.01 0.25 -0.22
CA THR A 33 5.04 0.41 0.80
C THR A 33 4.45 0.29 2.21
N TYR A 34 5.25 -0.26 3.14
CA TYR A 34 4.91 -0.23 4.56
C TYR A 34 5.90 0.65 5.34
N GLU A 35 6.55 1.56 4.64
CA GLU A 35 7.58 2.42 5.21
C GLU A 35 7.11 3.19 6.44
N TYR A 36 5.88 3.68 6.43
CA TYR A 36 5.41 4.55 7.50
C TYR A 36 5.03 3.79 8.78
N ASP A 37 4.11 2.82 8.67
CA ASP A 37 3.68 2.08 9.86
C ASP A 37 2.93 0.82 9.46
N GLN A 38 3.54 -0.35 9.70
CA GLN A 38 2.96 -1.64 9.38
C GLN A 38 1.60 -1.91 10.05
N PRO A 39 1.47 -1.71 11.35
CA PRO A 39 0.18 -2.00 12.00
C PRO A 39 -0.98 -1.22 11.41
N TYR A 40 -0.74 0.02 11.02
CA TYR A 40 -1.78 0.83 10.39
C TYR A 40 -2.17 0.30 9.03
N ILE A 41 -1.22 -0.20 8.24
CA ILE A 41 -1.51 -0.76 6.93
C ILE A 41 -2.52 -1.90 7.05
N TYR A 42 -2.28 -2.83 7.98
CA TYR A 42 -3.18 -3.98 8.15
C TYR A 42 -4.53 -3.57 8.68
N TYR A 43 -4.54 -2.69 9.66
CA TYR A 43 -5.78 -2.20 10.21
C TYR A 43 -6.65 -1.54 9.13
N LEU A 44 -6.06 -0.68 8.34
CA LEU A 44 -6.78 0.03 7.29
C LEU A 44 -7.21 -0.91 6.17
N PHE A 45 -6.36 -1.85 5.81
CA PHE A 45 -6.70 -2.82 4.79
C PHE A 45 -7.90 -3.65 5.22
N TYR A 46 -7.88 -4.13 6.48
CA TYR A 46 -8.99 -4.89 7.03
C TYR A 46 -10.29 -4.10 6.99
N ASN A 47 -10.24 -2.82 7.34
CA ASN A 47 -11.44 -1.99 7.41
C ASN A 47 -11.95 -1.52 6.05
N LYS A 48 -11.10 -1.48 5.02
CA LYS A 48 -11.49 -1.05 3.67
C LYS A 48 -11.92 -2.22 2.80
N ILE A 49 -11.39 -3.39 3.07
CA ILE A 49 -11.71 -4.61 2.32
C ILE A 49 -12.73 -5.39 3.13
N ASP A 50 -13.67 -6.05 2.44
CA ASP A 50 -14.66 -6.90 3.08
C ASP A 50 -13.96 -7.89 4.02
N PRO A 51 -14.36 -7.95 5.31
CA PRO A 51 -13.72 -8.86 6.26
C PRO A 51 -13.73 -10.33 5.82
N ALA A 52 -14.79 -10.77 5.16
CA ALA A 52 -14.87 -12.14 4.66
C ALA A 52 -13.82 -12.38 3.59
N TRP A 53 -13.62 -11.41 2.70
CA TRP A 53 -12.58 -11.50 1.68
C TRP A 53 -11.19 -11.53 2.33
N TYR A 54 -10.96 -10.66 3.30
CA TYR A 54 -9.70 -10.58 4.01
C TYR A 54 -9.35 -11.91 4.67
N GLN A 55 -10.29 -12.48 5.41
CA GLN A 55 -10.07 -13.75 6.10
C GLN A 55 -9.82 -14.88 5.12
N LYS A 56 -10.51 -14.87 3.98
CA LYS A 56 -10.34 -15.89 2.96
C LYS A 56 -8.96 -15.82 2.30
N ASN A 57 -8.44 -14.62 2.09
CA ASN A 57 -7.21 -14.41 1.32
C ASN A 57 -5.96 -14.27 2.16
N TRP A 58 -6.11 -14.00 3.45
CA TRP A 58 -4.98 -13.84 4.35
C TRP A 58 -4.65 -15.17 5.00
N ASP A 59 -3.49 -15.67 4.69
CA ASP A 59 -3.12 -17.06 5.01
C ASP A 59 -2.40 -17.20 6.35
N TYR A 60 -2.20 -16.14 7.10
CA TYR A 60 -1.40 -16.23 8.32
C TYR A 60 -1.99 -17.19 9.36
N ASN A 61 -3.30 -17.34 9.40
CA ASN A 61 -3.96 -18.15 10.41
C ASN A 61 -3.71 -19.66 10.22
N LYS A 62 -3.44 -20.08 9.00
CA LYS A 62 -3.20 -21.49 8.71
C LYS A 62 -1.91 -21.99 9.32
N ASN A 63 -0.91 -21.13 9.37
CA ASN A 63 0.41 -21.49 9.83
C ASN A 63 0.78 -20.85 11.16
N GLY A 64 -0.09 -20.02 11.71
CA GLY A 64 0.17 -19.30 12.94
C GLY A 64 1.27 -18.26 12.83
N THR A 65 1.75 -17.99 11.64
CA THR A 65 2.82 -17.03 11.42
C THR A 65 2.47 -16.10 10.28
N VAL A 66 2.76 -14.82 10.47
CA VAL A 66 2.67 -13.82 9.42
C VAL A 66 4.06 -13.63 8.86
N ASP A 67 4.21 -13.75 7.56
CA ASP A 67 5.47 -13.43 6.92
C ASP A 67 5.71 -11.93 7.05
N ARG A 68 6.69 -11.56 7.85
CA ARG A 68 7.00 -10.16 8.12
C ARG A 68 7.67 -9.48 6.93
N PHE A 69 8.16 -10.25 5.98
CA PHE A 69 8.91 -9.72 4.85
C PHE A 69 8.09 -9.68 3.57
N LYS A 70 7.19 -10.63 3.43
CA LYS A 70 6.29 -10.69 2.27
C LYS A 70 4.87 -10.75 2.76
N ARG A 71 4.23 -9.62 2.84
CA ARG A 71 2.85 -9.57 3.30
C ARG A 71 1.94 -9.46 2.09
N VAL A 72 1.48 -10.62 1.65
CA VAL A 72 0.68 -10.74 0.43
C VAL A 72 -0.76 -11.09 0.79
N VAL A 73 -1.70 -10.30 0.29
CA VAL A 73 -3.12 -10.54 0.45
C VAL A 73 -3.75 -10.42 -0.94
N GLY A 74 -4.09 -11.57 -1.53
CA GLY A 74 -4.59 -11.58 -2.90
C GLY A 74 -3.57 -10.97 -3.86
N LYS A 75 -3.96 -9.94 -4.58
CA LYS A 75 -3.05 -9.24 -5.50
C LYS A 75 -2.23 -8.13 -4.83
N TYR A 76 -2.45 -7.88 -3.54
CA TYR A 76 -1.75 -6.84 -2.79
C TYR A 76 -0.49 -7.41 -2.14
N THR A 77 0.63 -6.71 -2.29
CA THR A 77 1.88 -7.02 -1.62
C THR A 77 2.32 -5.79 -0.83
N PHE A 78 2.54 -5.96 0.46
CA PHE A 78 2.97 -4.87 1.34
C PHE A 78 4.45 -5.04 1.63
N ARG A 79 5.27 -4.24 0.97
CA ARG A 79 6.72 -4.22 1.14
C ARG A 79 7.28 -2.91 0.61
N ASN A 80 8.50 -2.61 0.96
CA ASN A 80 9.17 -1.43 0.40
C ASN A 80 9.33 -1.58 -1.10
N ILE A 81 9.26 -0.45 -1.80
CA ILE A 81 9.37 -0.41 -3.25
C ILE A 81 10.85 -0.30 -3.65
N GLU A 82 11.28 -1.17 -4.55
CA GLU A 82 12.57 -1.05 -5.23
C GLU A 82 12.28 -0.64 -6.67
N TYR A 83 12.23 0.66 -6.93
CA TYR A 83 11.72 1.19 -8.19
C TYR A 83 12.40 0.61 -9.42
N SER A 84 13.74 0.49 -9.39
CA SER A 84 14.48 -0.01 -10.54
C SER A 84 14.10 -1.44 -10.95
N LYS A 85 13.65 -2.23 -10.00
CA LYS A 85 13.19 -3.59 -10.23
C LYS A 85 11.69 -3.65 -10.46
N ASP A 86 10.95 -2.95 -9.60
CA ASP A 86 9.51 -3.06 -9.58
C ASP A 86 8.85 -2.44 -10.82
N ILE A 87 9.47 -1.45 -11.41
CA ILE A 87 8.96 -0.82 -12.65
C ILE A 87 8.89 -1.81 -13.81
N ASN A 88 9.63 -2.91 -13.72
CA ASN A 88 9.66 -3.94 -14.77
C ASN A 88 8.59 -5.02 -14.57
N ILE A 89 7.88 -5.01 -13.47
CA ILE A 89 6.78 -5.95 -13.24
C ILE A 89 5.57 -5.44 -14.01
N PRO A 90 5.05 -6.20 -14.99
CA PRO A 90 3.95 -5.69 -15.82
C PRO A 90 2.62 -5.65 -15.08
N ASN A 91 1.74 -4.76 -15.52
CA ASN A 91 0.37 -4.64 -15.01
C ASN A 91 0.30 -4.49 -13.50
N THR A 92 1.17 -3.64 -12.95
CA THR A 92 1.32 -3.46 -11.52
C THR A 92 1.12 -2.00 -11.15
N LEU A 93 0.45 -1.79 -10.02
CA LEU A 93 0.31 -0.47 -9.41
C LEU A 93 1.34 -0.39 -8.28
N LEU A 94 2.21 0.61 -8.34
CA LEU A 94 3.23 0.84 -7.32
C LEU A 94 2.80 2.04 -6.46
N ILE A 95 2.66 1.82 -5.17
CA ILE A 95 2.31 2.87 -4.21
C ILE A 95 3.48 3.01 -3.24
N GLY A 96 4.32 4.00 -3.47
CA GLY A 96 5.54 4.18 -2.71
C GLY A 96 5.67 5.56 -2.10
N THR A 97 6.68 5.72 -1.26
CA THR A 97 7.00 7.01 -0.64
C THR A 97 7.78 7.88 -1.63
N PRO A 98 7.90 9.20 -1.37
CA PRO A 98 8.76 10.07 -2.19
C PRO A 98 10.22 9.63 -2.25
N LYS A 99 10.68 8.87 -1.25
CA LYS A 99 12.05 8.35 -1.25
C LYS A 99 12.20 7.16 -2.17
N GLU A 100 11.14 6.36 -2.30
CA GLU A 100 11.16 5.13 -3.09
C GLU A 100 10.88 5.39 -4.57
N ILE A 101 10.03 6.38 -4.86
CA ILE A 101 9.64 6.71 -6.22
C ILE A 101 10.45 7.93 -6.69
N PRO A 102 11.29 7.78 -7.71
CA PRO A 102 12.13 8.90 -8.15
C PRO A 102 11.33 10.03 -8.78
N VAL A 103 11.92 11.22 -8.78
CA VAL A 103 11.31 12.41 -9.37
C VAL A 103 11.01 12.21 -10.85
N SER A 104 11.84 11.42 -11.53
CA SER A 104 11.69 11.14 -12.97
C SER A 104 10.55 10.19 -13.29
N ALA A 105 9.95 9.54 -12.30
CA ALA A 105 8.89 8.57 -12.52
C ALA A 105 7.61 9.26 -13.05
N LYS A 106 6.87 8.54 -13.87
CA LYS A 106 5.55 9.00 -14.33
C LYS A 106 4.52 8.71 -13.25
N VAL A 107 4.33 9.66 -12.36
CA VAL A 107 3.39 9.53 -11.25
C VAL A 107 1.98 9.82 -11.76
N VAL A 108 1.06 8.90 -11.55
CA VAL A 108 -0.34 9.04 -11.98
C VAL A 108 -1.22 9.65 -10.89
N LYS A 109 -0.79 9.55 -9.64
CA LYS A 109 -1.54 10.08 -8.51
C LYS A 109 -0.59 10.38 -7.37
N ILE A 110 -0.79 11.54 -6.73
CA ILE A 110 -0.06 11.92 -5.52
C ILE A 110 -1.05 11.96 -4.37
N ILE A 111 -0.69 11.29 -3.28
CA ILE A 111 -1.46 11.28 -2.04
C ILE A 111 -0.70 12.13 -1.03
N LYS A 112 -1.38 13.04 -0.37
CA LYS A 112 -0.76 13.92 0.62
C LYS A 112 -1.28 13.62 2.02
N PHE A 113 -0.42 13.87 3.00
CA PHE A 113 -0.83 13.90 4.40
C PHE A 113 -1.65 15.16 4.69
N LEU A 114 -2.23 15.23 5.88
CA LEU A 114 -3.02 16.39 6.29
C LEU A 114 -2.23 17.70 6.29
N ASP A 115 -0.92 17.62 6.50
CA ASP A 115 -0.05 18.80 6.49
C ASP A 115 0.35 19.26 5.07
N GLY A 116 -0.11 18.55 4.04
CA GLY A 116 0.19 18.88 2.66
C GLY A 116 1.46 18.24 2.11
N LYS A 117 2.25 17.55 2.94
CA LYS A 117 3.43 16.83 2.46
C LYS A 117 3.03 15.58 1.69
N VAL A 118 3.81 15.25 0.68
CA VAL A 118 3.54 14.06 -0.13
C VAL A 118 3.74 12.80 0.71
N ALA A 119 2.68 12.01 0.83
CA ALA A 119 2.73 10.73 1.53
C ALA A 119 3.12 9.61 0.58
N PHE A 120 2.44 9.54 -0.55
CA PHE A 120 2.63 8.48 -1.54
C PHE A 120 2.65 9.04 -2.95
N LYS A 121 3.45 8.39 -3.78
CA LYS A 121 3.43 8.58 -5.23
C LYS A 121 3.00 7.25 -5.84
N ILE A 122 2.07 7.29 -6.76
CA ILE A 122 1.49 6.10 -7.37
C ILE A 122 1.89 6.05 -8.84
N VAL A 123 2.45 4.92 -9.25
CA VAL A 123 2.95 4.69 -10.60
C VAL A 123 2.31 3.43 -11.17
N LYS A 124 1.96 3.49 -12.44
CA LYS A 124 1.49 2.31 -13.21
C LYS A 124 2.66 1.76 -14.02
N THR A 125 2.81 0.46 -14.01
CA THR A 125 3.80 -0.18 -14.88
C THR A 125 3.19 -0.69 -16.18
#